data_d9ac06dd4acc8b68891b4508cbf56491
#
_entry.id   d9ac06dd4acc8b68891b4508cbf56491
#
_cell.length_a   1.000
_cell.length_b   1.000
_cell.length_c   1.000
_cell.angle_alpha   90.00
_cell.angle_beta   90.00
_cell.angle_gamma   90.00
#
_symmetry.space_group_name_H-M   'P 1'
#
loop_
_entity.id
_entity.type
_entity.pdbx_description
1 polymer ?
#
loop_
_entity_poly.entity_id
_entity_poly.type
_entity_poly.pdbx_seq_one_letter_code
_entity_poly.pdbx_strand_id
1 'polypeptide(L)'
;PEGADIPVNSEARLICQSGEAEIFISGAKHNETYEAFVIRQKDIDKVQYGSDETKTHRKIKHILGKDPAGKVGKLLVSELFTVGEGGWSGFPPHKHETDMLPEESRHNEVYNFRFNPSNGFGAQFLTPDGEDFGPIYHVRDGSTFIFDKGYHPCVVAPGFEMYYFTILAGETQRPLHMNYQKEYAYQLETIPGMQDMLNKFK
;
A
#
# COMPACT_ATOMS: atom_id res chain seq x y z
N PRO A 1 -13.10 6.28 3.74
CA PRO A 1 -12.42 6.04 5.01
C PRO A 1 -12.11 7.35 5.72
N GLU A 2 -11.87 7.27 7.00
CA GLU A 2 -11.30 8.32 7.83
C GLU A 2 -10.26 7.69 8.73
N GLY A 3 -9.35 8.48 9.29
CA GLY A 3 -8.29 8.00 10.16
C GLY A 3 -7.97 8.99 11.27
N ALA A 4 -7.13 8.55 12.18
CA ALA A 4 -6.48 9.41 13.16
C ALA A 4 -5.06 8.93 13.37
N ASP A 5 -4.12 9.86 13.47
CA ASP A 5 -2.76 9.59 13.91
C ASP A 5 -2.66 9.86 15.41
N ILE A 6 -2.23 8.85 16.15
CA ILE A 6 -2.11 8.90 17.61
C ILE A 6 -0.62 8.73 17.93
N PRO A 7 0.04 9.78 18.41
CA PRO A 7 1.48 9.74 18.66
C PRO A 7 1.85 8.87 19.88
N VAL A 8 3.13 8.61 20.04
CA VAL A 8 3.67 7.88 21.20
C VAL A 8 3.31 8.58 22.50
N ASN A 9 3.16 7.81 23.58
CA ASN A 9 2.76 8.28 24.92
C ASN A 9 1.37 8.94 24.97
N SER A 10 0.51 8.63 24.00
CA SER A 10 -0.87 9.12 23.97
C SER A 10 -1.84 7.95 24.05
N GLU A 11 -3.05 8.24 24.55
CA GLU A 11 -4.14 7.29 24.62
C GLU A 11 -5.29 7.74 23.71
N ALA A 12 -5.95 6.79 23.07
CA ALA A 12 -7.14 7.03 22.28
C ALA A 12 -8.25 6.05 22.67
N ARG A 13 -9.48 6.54 22.71
CA ARG A 13 -10.67 5.72 22.91
C ARG A 13 -11.50 5.73 21.64
N LEU A 14 -11.77 4.54 21.11
CA LEU A 14 -12.62 4.34 19.95
C LEU A 14 -14.02 3.94 20.43
N ILE A 15 -15.04 4.65 19.94
CA ILE A 15 -16.45 4.40 20.31
C ILE A 15 -17.24 4.26 19.02
N CYS A 16 -17.75 3.06 18.74
CA CYS A 16 -18.69 2.84 17.66
C CYS A 16 -20.04 3.44 18.06
N GLN A 17 -20.53 4.42 17.30
CA GLN A 17 -21.75 5.15 17.62
C GLN A 17 -23.03 4.41 17.20
N SER A 18 -22.93 3.56 16.16
CA SER A 18 -24.07 2.80 15.65
C SER A 18 -23.61 1.63 14.80
N GLY A 19 -24.32 0.49 14.90
CA GLY A 19 -24.04 -0.70 14.08
C GLY A 19 -22.67 -1.31 14.36
N GLU A 20 -22.01 -1.76 13.29
CA GLU A 20 -20.69 -2.36 13.30
C GLU A 20 -19.66 -1.45 12.61
N ALA A 21 -18.41 -1.50 13.05
CA ALA A 21 -17.30 -0.78 12.43
C ALA A 21 -16.10 -1.70 12.29
N GLU A 22 -15.48 -1.69 11.11
CA GLU A 22 -14.17 -2.30 10.88
C GLU A 22 -13.11 -1.23 11.06
N ILE A 23 -12.11 -1.53 11.88
CA ILE A 23 -11.06 -0.58 12.25
C ILE A 23 -9.71 -1.26 12.04
N PHE A 24 -8.82 -0.62 11.26
CA PHE A 24 -7.42 -1.03 11.14
C PHE A 24 -6.57 -0.18 12.09
N ILE A 25 -5.80 -0.84 12.95
CA ILE A 25 -4.86 -0.19 13.85
C ILE A 25 -3.46 -0.52 13.37
N SER A 26 -2.78 0.51 12.85
CA SER A 26 -1.42 0.43 12.33
C SER A 26 -0.47 1.08 13.31
N GLY A 27 0.67 0.46 13.58
CA GLY A 27 1.65 1.03 14.49
C GLY A 27 3.09 0.80 14.06
N ALA A 28 3.94 1.78 14.30
CA ALA A 28 5.40 1.68 14.15
C ALA A 28 6.09 2.27 15.37
N LYS A 29 7.23 1.68 15.75
CA LYS A 29 8.05 2.22 16.85
C LYS A 29 8.61 3.59 16.46
N HIS A 30 8.39 4.58 17.31
CA HIS A 30 8.84 5.95 17.11
C HIS A 30 9.19 6.58 18.45
N ASN A 31 10.15 7.52 18.44
CA ASN A 31 10.65 8.17 19.67
C ASN A 31 10.17 9.62 19.82
N GLU A 32 9.67 10.22 18.75
CA GLU A 32 9.20 11.61 18.76
C GLU A 32 7.71 11.67 19.06
N THR A 33 7.30 12.72 19.75
CA THR A 33 5.91 13.00 20.10
C THR A 33 5.37 14.12 19.23
N TYR A 34 4.16 13.98 18.74
CA TYR A 34 3.45 14.99 17.95
C TYR A 34 2.06 15.24 18.56
N GLU A 35 1.37 16.21 18.02
CA GLU A 35 -0.04 16.37 18.29
C GLU A 35 -0.84 15.35 17.51
N ALA A 36 -1.80 14.70 18.18
CA ALA A 36 -2.75 13.82 17.51
C ALA A 36 -3.63 14.62 16.53
N PHE A 37 -3.93 14.03 15.38
CA PHE A 37 -4.80 14.68 14.41
C PHE A 37 -5.74 13.68 13.74
N VAL A 38 -6.82 14.20 13.17
CA VAL A 38 -7.84 13.42 12.46
C VAL A 38 -7.69 13.64 10.96
N ILE A 39 -7.78 12.55 10.22
CA ILE A 39 -7.73 12.53 8.76
C ILE A 39 -9.16 12.35 8.25
N ARG A 40 -9.70 13.37 7.60
CA ARG A 40 -11.05 13.34 7.07
C ARG A 40 -11.10 12.88 5.63
N GLN A 41 -12.15 12.18 5.26
CA GLN A 41 -12.34 11.65 3.91
C GLN A 41 -12.17 12.69 2.80
N LYS A 42 -12.56 13.95 3.05
CA LYS A 42 -12.42 15.06 2.10
C LYS A 42 -10.96 15.47 1.85
N ASP A 43 -10.08 15.22 2.82
CA ASP A 43 -8.68 15.62 2.81
C ASP A 43 -7.76 14.48 2.32
N ILE A 44 -8.33 13.30 2.05
CA ILE A 44 -7.58 12.14 1.58
C ILE A 44 -7.23 12.31 0.10
N ASP A 45 -5.96 12.26 -0.22
CA ASP A 45 -5.46 12.28 -1.57
C ASP A 45 -5.82 11.01 -2.35
N LYS A 46 -6.29 11.18 -3.58
CA LYS A 46 -6.78 10.09 -4.43
C LYS A 46 -6.01 10.09 -5.74
N VAL A 47 -5.52 8.93 -6.11
CA VAL A 47 -4.83 8.70 -7.38
C VAL A 47 -5.53 7.59 -8.12
N GLN A 48 -5.65 7.73 -9.42
CA GLN A 48 -6.11 6.67 -10.31
C GLN A 48 -5.16 6.59 -11.50
N TYR A 49 -4.70 5.39 -11.83
CA TYR A 49 -3.74 5.16 -12.90
C TYR A 49 -3.86 3.74 -13.46
N GLY A 50 -3.14 3.48 -14.56
CA GLY A 50 -3.23 2.23 -15.31
C GLY A 50 -4.37 2.22 -16.31
N SER A 51 -4.61 1.09 -16.94
CA SER A 51 -5.68 0.90 -17.91
C SER A 51 -6.36 -0.45 -17.78
N ASP A 52 -7.59 -0.53 -18.24
CA ASP A 52 -8.37 -1.78 -18.28
C ASP A 52 -7.79 -2.75 -19.32
N GLU A 53 -7.20 -2.25 -20.38
CA GLU A 53 -6.58 -3.04 -21.45
C GLU A 53 -5.38 -3.84 -20.94
N THR A 54 -4.57 -3.23 -20.08
CA THR A 54 -3.39 -3.90 -19.49
C THR A 54 -3.70 -4.58 -18.16
N LYS A 55 -4.94 -4.50 -17.67
CA LYS A 55 -5.34 -5.01 -16.35
C LYS A 55 -4.55 -4.39 -15.19
N THR A 56 -4.07 -3.17 -15.38
CA THR A 56 -3.31 -2.42 -14.36
C THR A 56 -4.09 -1.23 -13.79
N HIS A 57 -5.36 -1.08 -14.14
CA HIS A 57 -6.18 0.03 -13.68
C HIS A 57 -6.40 -0.05 -12.17
N ARG A 58 -5.95 0.97 -11.44
CA ARG A 58 -5.97 1.03 -9.98
C ARG A 58 -6.40 2.38 -9.46
N LYS A 59 -7.02 2.35 -8.29
CA LYS A 59 -7.36 3.53 -7.50
C LYS A 59 -6.70 3.42 -6.14
N ILE A 60 -6.03 4.47 -5.73
CA ILE A 60 -5.38 4.56 -4.42
C ILE A 60 -5.97 5.73 -3.65
N LYS A 61 -6.20 5.55 -2.35
CA LYS A 61 -6.51 6.60 -1.41
C LYS A 61 -5.43 6.63 -0.34
N HIS A 62 -4.64 7.70 -0.33
CA HIS A 62 -3.57 7.90 0.64
C HIS A 62 -4.16 8.48 1.94
N ILE A 63 -4.52 7.61 2.89
CA ILE A 63 -5.07 8.03 4.19
C ILE A 63 -4.00 8.79 4.97
N LEU A 64 -2.79 8.25 5.00
CA LEU A 64 -1.61 8.89 5.55
C LEU A 64 -0.51 8.85 4.48
N GLY A 65 -0.59 9.79 3.54
CA GLY A 65 0.30 9.89 2.38
C GLY A 65 1.59 10.64 2.69
N LYS A 66 2.27 11.08 1.64
CA LYS A 66 3.55 11.79 1.70
C LYS A 66 3.47 13.09 2.51
N ASP A 67 2.44 13.89 2.23
CA ASP A 67 2.25 15.22 2.81
C ASP A 67 1.04 15.22 3.76
N PRO A 68 1.20 14.71 4.99
CA PRO A 68 0.12 14.69 5.95
C PRO A 68 -0.17 16.09 6.49
N ALA A 69 -1.40 16.30 6.96
CA ALA A 69 -1.82 17.56 7.56
C ALA A 69 -1.09 17.91 8.87
N GLY A 70 -0.42 16.94 9.46
CA GLY A 70 0.34 17.08 10.70
C GLY A 70 1.70 16.39 10.63
N LYS A 71 2.46 16.50 11.69
CA LYS A 71 3.69 15.72 11.85
C LYS A 71 3.31 14.26 12.13
N VAL A 72 3.99 13.34 11.48
CA VAL A 72 3.80 11.89 11.64
C VAL A 72 5.15 11.21 11.79
N GLY A 73 5.11 10.03 12.39
CA GLY A 73 6.29 9.18 12.51
C GLY A 73 6.67 8.51 11.19
N LYS A 74 6.70 7.20 11.19
CA LYS A 74 7.24 6.38 10.10
C LYS A 74 6.18 5.81 9.16
N LEU A 75 4.88 5.99 9.48
CA LEU A 75 3.80 5.32 8.77
C LEU A 75 3.41 6.01 7.47
N LEU A 76 3.20 5.19 6.43
CA LEU A 76 2.40 5.50 5.25
C LEU A 76 1.24 4.51 5.23
N VAL A 77 0.02 5.00 5.03
CA VAL A 77 -1.19 4.17 5.07
C VAL A 77 -2.08 4.49 3.88
N SER A 78 -2.47 3.46 3.14
CA SER A 78 -3.29 3.65 1.95
C SER A 78 -4.30 2.52 1.77
N GLU A 79 -5.37 2.82 1.03
CA GLU A 79 -6.27 1.84 0.44
C GLU A 79 -5.99 1.73 -1.05
N LEU A 80 -5.82 0.51 -1.54
CA LEU A 80 -5.64 0.24 -2.96
C LEU A 80 -6.77 -0.65 -3.47
N PHE A 81 -7.25 -0.30 -4.67
CA PHE A 81 -8.33 -1.01 -5.34
C PHE A 81 -7.90 -1.36 -6.77
N THR A 82 -8.09 -2.59 -7.19
CA THR A 82 -8.18 -2.85 -8.62
C THR A 82 -9.49 -2.27 -9.14
N VAL A 83 -9.45 -1.64 -10.31
CA VAL A 83 -10.66 -1.13 -10.96
C VAL A 83 -11.02 -2.12 -12.06
N GLY A 84 -12.20 -2.74 -11.93
CA GLY A 84 -12.60 -3.85 -12.77
C GLY A 84 -11.97 -5.20 -12.36
N GLU A 85 -12.43 -6.24 -13.02
CA GLU A 85 -12.14 -7.62 -12.68
C GLU A 85 -10.78 -8.10 -13.21
N GLY A 86 -10.13 -9.00 -12.47
CA GLY A 86 -8.89 -9.65 -12.89
C GLY A 86 -7.67 -8.73 -12.95
N GLY A 87 -7.65 -7.66 -12.13
CA GLY A 87 -6.61 -6.65 -12.17
C GLY A 87 -5.33 -7.03 -11.42
N TRP A 88 -4.21 -6.41 -11.82
CA TRP A 88 -2.91 -6.46 -11.16
C TRP A 88 -2.69 -5.26 -10.25
N SER A 89 -1.90 -5.44 -9.19
CA SER A 89 -1.42 -4.38 -8.30
C SER A 89 0.00 -4.66 -7.82
N GLY A 90 0.66 -3.64 -7.26
CA GLY A 90 2.10 -3.75 -6.97
C GLY A 90 2.94 -3.93 -8.25
N PHE A 91 2.42 -3.50 -9.39
CA PHE A 91 3.03 -3.70 -10.71
C PHE A 91 3.35 -2.34 -11.38
N PRO A 92 4.52 -2.11 -12.00
CA PRO A 92 5.63 -3.08 -12.17
C PRO A 92 6.17 -3.58 -10.83
N PRO A 93 6.71 -4.82 -10.81
CA PRO A 93 7.29 -5.37 -9.58
C PRO A 93 8.36 -4.45 -9.00
N HIS A 94 8.26 -4.19 -7.71
CA HIS A 94 9.19 -3.33 -6.97
C HIS A 94 9.48 -3.90 -5.59
N LYS A 95 10.59 -3.43 -5.01
CA LYS A 95 11.00 -3.74 -3.63
C LYS A 95 11.41 -2.46 -2.90
N HIS A 96 11.52 -2.55 -1.58
CA HIS A 96 11.97 -1.49 -0.69
C HIS A 96 12.55 -2.12 0.58
N GLU A 97 13.61 -2.90 0.41
CA GLU A 97 14.22 -3.73 1.47
C GLU A 97 15.57 -3.19 1.97
N THR A 98 16.14 -2.22 1.25
CA THR A 98 17.44 -1.63 1.59
C THR A 98 17.38 -0.11 1.59
N ASP A 99 18.30 0.53 2.34
CA ASP A 99 18.47 1.97 2.31
C ASP A 99 19.63 2.32 1.36
N MET A 100 19.29 2.60 0.10
CA MET A 100 20.23 3.02 -0.96
C MET A 100 19.65 4.23 -1.70
N LEU A 101 19.48 5.34 -1.00
CA LEU A 101 18.94 6.56 -1.58
C LEU A 101 19.81 7.12 -2.71
N PRO A 102 19.21 7.64 -3.78
CA PRO A 102 17.76 7.86 -3.98
C PRO A 102 17.00 6.67 -4.58
N GLU A 103 17.65 5.54 -4.84
CA GLU A 103 17.11 4.41 -5.60
C GLU A 103 16.10 3.60 -4.77
N GLU A 104 16.37 3.42 -3.48
CA GLU A 104 15.57 2.59 -2.60
C GLU A 104 15.58 3.09 -1.15
N SER A 105 14.47 2.93 -0.45
CA SER A 105 14.37 3.15 0.99
C SER A 105 13.77 1.95 1.69
N ARG A 106 14.32 1.57 2.84
CA ARG A 106 13.86 0.40 3.57
C ARG A 106 12.55 0.65 4.31
N HIS A 107 11.54 -0.15 3.94
CA HIS A 107 10.22 -0.15 4.56
C HIS A 107 9.76 -1.58 4.79
N ASN A 108 9.19 -1.83 5.96
CA ASN A 108 8.35 -3.01 6.18
C ASN A 108 6.94 -2.70 5.72
N GLU A 109 6.28 -3.65 5.07
CA GLU A 109 4.94 -3.45 4.52
C GLU A 109 3.98 -4.57 4.92
N VAL A 110 2.72 -4.22 5.07
CA VAL A 110 1.62 -5.16 5.34
C VAL A 110 0.48 -4.90 4.39
N TYR A 111 -0.03 -5.96 3.75
CA TYR A 111 -1.31 -5.95 3.03
C TYR A 111 -2.36 -6.73 3.79
N ASN A 112 -3.56 -6.17 3.91
CA ASN A 112 -4.75 -6.91 4.34
C ASN A 112 -5.78 -6.88 3.21
N PHE A 113 -6.11 -8.05 2.68
CA PHE A 113 -6.91 -8.23 1.47
C PHE A 113 -8.40 -8.34 1.73
N ARG A 114 -9.19 -7.77 0.80
CA ARG A 114 -10.62 -7.99 0.63
C ARG A 114 -10.94 -8.21 -0.85
N PHE A 115 -12.00 -8.96 -1.11
CA PHE A 115 -12.44 -9.24 -2.47
C PHE A 115 -13.92 -8.88 -2.67
N ASN A 116 -14.26 -8.53 -3.90
CA ASN A 116 -15.64 -8.31 -4.31
C ASN A 116 -15.95 -9.14 -5.57
N PRO A 117 -16.87 -10.15 -5.49
CA PRO A 117 -17.51 -10.69 -4.27
C PRO A 117 -16.50 -11.28 -3.27
N SER A 118 -16.90 -11.42 -2.00
CA SER A 118 -16.01 -11.83 -0.89
C SER A 118 -15.50 -13.27 -0.96
N ASN A 119 -16.10 -14.11 -1.80
CA ASN A 119 -15.59 -15.45 -2.10
C ASN A 119 -14.44 -15.47 -3.12
N GLY A 120 -13.99 -14.28 -3.57
CA GLY A 120 -12.88 -14.09 -4.47
C GLY A 120 -11.54 -14.53 -3.88
N PHE A 121 -10.56 -14.63 -4.74
CA PHE A 121 -9.19 -14.96 -4.38
C PHE A 121 -8.19 -14.32 -5.34
N GLY A 122 -6.94 -14.35 -4.94
CA GLY A 122 -5.84 -13.83 -5.74
C GLY A 122 -4.53 -14.53 -5.46
N ALA A 123 -3.47 -14.03 -6.06
CA ALA A 123 -2.12 -14.47 -5.82
C ALA A 123 -1.22 -13.30 -5.42
N GLN A 124 -0.45 -13.51 -4.37
CA GLN A 124 0.66 -12.65 -3.96
C GLN A 124 1.96 -13.31 -4.37
N PHE A 125 2.71 -12.65 -5.24
CA PHE A 125 4.04 -13.08 -5.64
C PHE A 125 5.08 -12.50 -4.67
N LEU A 126 6.18 -13.22 -4.52
CA LEU A 126 7.33 -12.73 -3.75
C LEU A 126 8.62 -13.28 -4.38
N THR A 127 9.28 -12.45 -5.17
CA THR A 127 10.53 -12.83 -5.82
C THR A 127 11.70 -12.19 -5.08
N PRO A 128 12.61 -12.98 -4.47
CA PRO A 128 13.81 -12.43 -3.86
C PRO A 128 14.68 -11.67 -4.87
N ASP A 129 15.41 -10.66 -4.38
CA ASP A 129 16.34 -9.93 -5.25
C ASP A 129 17.44 -10.86 -5.78
N GLY A 130 17.73 -10.76 -7.06
CA GLY A 130 18.71 -11.61 -7.75
C GLY A 130 18.19 -13.01 -8.17
N GLU A 131 16.92 -13.32 -7.90
CA GLU A 131 16.30 -14.58 -8.30
C GLU A 131 15.30 -14.36 -9.46
N ASP A 132 15.20 -15.33 -10.34
CA ASP A 132 14.29 -15.28 -11.50
C ASP A 132 12.83 -15.57 -11.09
N PHE A 133 12.62 -16.28 -9.99
CA PHE A 133 11.31 -16.66 -9.48
C PHE A 133 11.32 -16.83 -7.97
N GLY A 134 10.13 -16.84 -7.38
CA GLY A 134 9.95 -17.00 -5.93
C GLY A 134 8.59 -17.62 -5.60
N PRO A 135 8.26 -17.74 -4.32
CA PRO A 135 6.99 -18.30 -3.89
C PRO A 135 5.79 -17.46 -4.34
N ILE A 136 4.68 -18.15 -4.57
CA ILE A 136 3.38 -17.56 -4.85
C ILE A 136 2.42 -18.02 -3.77
N TYR A 137 1.74 -17.04 -3.15
CA TYR A 137 0.83 -17.30 -2.05
C TYR A 137 -0.61 -17.07 -2.49
N HIS A 138 -1.47 -18.02 -2.18
CA HIS A 138 -2.91 -17.88 -2.36
C HIS A 138 -3.47 -16.93 -1.30
N VAL A 139 -4.11 -15.85 -1.71
CA VAL A 139 -4.76 -14.88 -0.82
C VAL A 139 -6.27 -14.88 -1.02
N ARG A 140 -7.00 -14.71 0.08
CA ARG A 140 -8.45 -14.67 0.14
C ARG A 140 -8.91 -13.50 0.99
N ASP A 141 -10.22 -13.29 1.05
CA ASP A 141 -10.81 -12.27 1.90
C ASP A 141 -10.34 -12.41 3.36
N GLY A 142 -9.84 -11.33 3.94
CA GLY A 142 -9.23 -11.31 5.27
C GLY A 142 -7.77 -11.75 5.35
N SER A 143 -7.16 -12.26 4.28
CA SER A 143 -5.74 -12.62 4.28
C SER A 143 -4.87 -11.41 4.59
N THR A 144 -3.85 -11.61 5.43
CA THR A 144 -2.83 -10.61 5.73
C THR A 144 -1.47 -11.13 5.32
N PHE A 145 -0.71 -10.32 4.60
CA PHE A 145 0.63 -10.62 4.15
C PHE A 145 1.61 -9.56 4.64
N ILE A 146 2.77 -9.98 5.13
CA ILE A 146 3.82 -9.11 5.65
C ILE A 146 5.03 -9.23 4.72
N PHE A 147 5.53 -8.09 4.25
CA PHE A 147 6.72 -8.00 3.43
C PHE A 147 7.85 -7.33 4.19
N ASP A 148 9.00 -7.96 4.20
CA ASP A 148 10.25 -7.38 4.68
C ASP A 148 11.31 -7.29 3.56
N LYS A 149 11.05 -7.98 2.42
CA LYS A 149 11.97 -8.04 1.28
C LYS A 149 11.28 -8.58 0.02
N GLY A 150 11.97 -8.41 -1.12
CA GLY A 150 11.62 -8.99 -2.41
C GLY A 150 10.59 -8.19 -3.21
N TYR A 151 10.54 -8.47 -4.50
CA TYR A 151 9.54 -7.94 -5.42
C TYR A 151 8.20 -8.61 -5.18
N HIS A 152 7.12 -7.81 -5.02
CA HIS A 152 5.87 -8.31 -4.46
C HIS A 152 4.59 -7.87 -5.20
N PRO A 153 4.48 -8.10 -6.52
CA PRO A 153 3.23 -7.84 -7.22
C PRO A 153 2.13 -8.81 -6.78
N CYS A 154 0.88 -8.40 -6.97
CA CYS A 154 -0.27 -9.26 -6.72
C CYS A 154 -1.31 -9.14 -7.83
N VAL A 155 -2.19 -10.14 -7.92
CA VAL A 155 -3.22 -10.22 -8.94
C VAL A 155 -4.48 -10.87 -8.37
N VAL A 156 -5.64 -10.44 -8.84
CA VAL A 156 -6.93 -11.05 -8.50
C VAL A 156 -7.41 -11.98 -9.62
N ALA A 157 -8.13 -13.03 -9.26
CA ALA A 157 -8.74 -13.94 -10.23
C ALA A 157 -9.78 -13.24 -11.12
N PRO A 158 -10.01 -13.68 -12.37
CA PRO A 158 -11.06 -13.16 -13.23
C PRO A 158 -12.44 -13.23 -12.55
N GLY A 159 -13.28 -12.22 -12.78
CA GLY A 159 -14.61 -12.11 -12.18
C GLY A 159 -14.64 -11.51 -10.77
N PHE A 160 -13.49 -11.09 -10.25
CA PHE A 160 -13.37 -10.48 -8.92
C PHE A 160 -12.58 -9.17 -8.97
N GLU A 161 -12.93 -8.24 -8.08
CA GLU A 161 -12.14 -7.07 -7.76
C GLU A 161 -11.38 -7.30 -6.46
N MET A 162 -10.21 -6.68 -6.33
CA MET A 162 -9.38 -6.77 -5.14
C MET A 162 -9.22 -5.40 -4.51
N TYR A 163 -9.37 -5.38 -3.20
CA TYR A 163 -8.98 -4.30 -2.32
C TYR A 163 -7.88 -4.80 -1.40
N TYR A 164 -6.92 -3.97 -1.08
CA TYR A 164 -6.08 -4.20 0.09
C TYR A 164 -5.74 -2.90 0.81
N PHE A 165 -5.73 -3.02 2.12
CA PHE A 165 -5.26 -1.99 3.02
C PHE A 165 -3.76 -2.17 3.20
N THR A 166 -2.98 -1.15 2.86
CA THR A 166 -1.53 -1.21 2.97
C THR A 166 -1.01 -0.28 4.05
N ILE A 167 -0.06 -0.79 4.80
CA ILE A 167 0.66 -0.10 5.85
C ILE A 167 2.13 -0.27 5.56
N LEU A 168 2.85 0.85 5.40
CA LEU A 168 4.30 0.86 5.32
C LEU A 168 4.88 1.57 6.53
N ALA A 169 5.98 1.04 7.03
CA ALA A 169 6.75 1.65 8.11
C ALA A 169 8.21 1.79 7.68
N GLY A 170 8.65 3.01 7.44
CA GLY A 170 10.04 3.30 7.09
C GLY A 170 10.99 3.08 8.28
N GLU A 171 12.14 2.48 8.06
CA GLU A 171 13.11 2.26 9.12
C GLU A 171 13.92 3.52 9.43
N THR A 172 14.49 4.16 8.43
CA THR A 172 15.34 5.35 8.59
C THR A 172 14.64 6.63 8.21
N GLN A 173 13.73 6.56 7.24
CA GLN A 173 12.96 7.69 6.72
C GLN A 173 11.53 7.29 6.43
N ARG A 174 10.66 8.28 6.25
CA ARG A 174 9.25 8.07 5.92
C ARG A 174 8.97 8.06 4.42
N PRO A 175 9.56 8.92 3.58
CA PRO A 175 9.35 8.87 2.13
C PRO A 175 9.74 7.52 1.54
N LEU A 176 8.86 6.98 0.71
CA LEU A 176 9.06 5.68 0.06
C LEU A 176 9.77 5.86 -1.29
N HIS A 177 10.90 5.19 -1.44
CA HIS A 177 11.63 5.03 -2.69
C HIS A 177 11.59 3.55 -3.09
N MET A 178 10.95 3.27 -4.23
CA MET A 178 10.75 1.91 -4.73
C MET A 178 11.79 1.57 -5.78
N ASN A 179 12.50 0.46 -5.58
CA ASN A 179 13.41 -0.10 -6.57
C ASN A 179 12.63 -1.08 -7.46
N TYR A 180 12.52 -0.75 -8.74
CA TYR A 180 11.76 -1.55 -9.70
C TYR A 180 12.61 -2.66 -10.31
N GLN A 181 12.02 -3.83 -10.48
CA GLN A 181 12.67 -4.95 -11.15
C GLN A 181 13.04 -4.54 -12.58
N LYS A 182 14.31 -4.65 -12.89
CA LYS A 182 14.94 -4.06 -14.09
C LYS A 182 14.24 -4.45 -15.40
N GLU A 183 13.85 -5.72 -15.51
CA GLU A 183 13.21 -6.30 -16.69
C GLU A 183 11.84 -5.66 -16.99
N TYR A 184 11.18 -5.10 -15.99
CA TYR A 184 9.85 -4.51 -16.10
C TYR A 184 9.84 -2.99 -15.91
N ALA A 185 10.97 -2.37 -15.58
CA ALA A 185 11.06 -0.95 -15.28
C ALA A 185 10.60 -0.03 -16.43
N TYR A 186 10.69 -0.50 -17.68
CA TYR A 186 10.18 0.25 -18.85
C TYR A 186 8.68 0.56 -18.75
N GLN A 187 7.93 -0.21 -17.95
CA GLN A 187 6.50 0.00 -17.76
C GLN A 187 6.17 1.24 -16.95
N LEU A 188 7.14 1.81 -16.23
CA LEU A 188 6.99 3.11 -15.58
C LEU A 188 6.66 4.23 -16.58
N GLU A 189 7.08 4.08 -17.83
CA GLU A 189 6.81 5.03 -18.90
C GLU A 189 5.57 4.66 -19.72
N THR A 190 5.18 3.39 -19.74
CA THR A 190 4.10 2.89 -20.61
C THR A 190 2.76 2.73 -19.91
N ILE A 191 2.73 2.56 -18.59
CA ILE A 191 1.47 2.50 -17.82
C ILE A 191 0.93 3.92 -17.64
N PRO A 192 -0.29 4.22 -18.12
CA PRO A 192 -0.87 5.56 -18.02
C PRO A 192 -0.98 6.05 -16.57
N GLY A 193 -0.55 7.29 -16.30
CA GLY A 193 -0.62 7.92 -14.99
C GLY A 193 0.40 7.42 -13.95
N MET A 194 1.31 6.52 -14.32
CA MET A 194 2.30 5.97 -13.39
C MET A 194 3.23 7.05 -12.82
N GLN A 195 3.69 7.99 -13.64
CA GLN A 195 4.56 9.08 -13.19
C GLN A 195 3.89 9.99 -12.17
N ASP A 196 2.60 10.30 -12.36
CA ASP A 196 1.82 11.09 -11.41
C ASP A 196 1.67 10.35 -10.07
N MET A 197 1.48 9.05 -10.12
CA MET A 197 1.44 8.22 -8.92
C MET A 197 2.77 8.26 -8.17
N LEU A 198 3.89 8.07 -8.85
CA LEU A 198 5.22 8.10 -8.24
C LEU A 198 5.50 9.43 -7.53
N ASN A 199 5.15 10.55 -8.14
CA ASN A 199 5.34 11.88 -7.55
C ASN A 199 4.57 12.08 -6.25
N LYS A 200 3.56 11.26 -5.97
CA LYS A 200 2.77 11.30 -4.73
C LYS A 200 3.31 10.41 -3.62
N PHE A 201 4.22 9.50 -3.94
CA PHE A 201 4.90 8.64 -2.95
C PHE A 201 6.28 9.17 -2.53
N LYS A 202 6.93 9.97 -3.37
CA LYS A 202 8.29 10.49 -3.15
C LYS A 202 8.35 11.73 -2.27
#